data_819139f58d16f9128a5e342e677da922
#
_entry.id   819139f58d16f9128a5e342e677da922
#
_cell.length_a   1.000
_cell.length_b   1.000
_cell.length_c   1.000
_cell.angle_alpha   90.00
_cell.angle_beta   90.00
_cell.angle_gamma   90.00
#
_symmetry.space_group_name_H-M   'P 1'
#
loop_
_entity.id
_entity.type
_entity.pdbx_description
1 polymer ?
#
loop_
_entity_poly.entity_id
_entity_poly.type
_entity_poly.pdbx_seq_one_letter_code
_entity_poly.pdbx_strand_id
1 'polypeptide(L)'
;MEKIYEYIEDHASSPNEALEWVVKQTHIRTNHARMLSGAAQGQLLRMFVQMTGARRVLELGTFTGYSAICLASALGENGHLDT
;
A
#
# COMPACT_ATOMS: atom_id res chain seq x y z
N MET A 1 2.54 -15.49 -15.89
CA MET A 1 2.40 -14.22 -15.13
C MET A 1 1.83 -14.45 -13.73
N GLU A 2 0.77 -15.24 -13.58
CA GLU A 2 0.19 -15.50 -12.26
C GLU A 2 1.17 -16.14 -11.28
N LYS A 3 1.99 -17.08 -11.76
CA LYS A 3 3.02 -17.72 -10.92
C LYS A 3 4.07 -16.75 -10.40
N ILE A 4 4.41 -15.74 -11.20
CA ILE A 4 5.35 -14.70 -10.81
C ILE A 4 4.75 -13.84 -9.71
N TYR A 5 3.48 -13.44 -9.85
CA TYR A 5 2.79 -12.66 -8.82
C TYR A 5 2.64 -13.44 -7.51
N GLU A 6 2.30 -14.73 -7.59
CA GLU A 6 2.23 -15.57 -6.41
C GLU A 6 3.57 -15.65 -5.69
N TYR A 7 4.65 -15.83 -6.44
CA TYR A 7 6.01 -15.85 -5.88
C TYR A 7 6.34 -14.54 -5.16
N ILE A 8 6.06 -13.41 -5.80
CA ILE A 8 6.33 -12.09 -5.23
C ILE A 8 5.54 -11.90 -3.93
N GLU A 9 4.25 -12.21 -3.94
CA GLU A 9 3.40 -12.05 -2.76
C GLU A 9 3.83 -12.97 -1.61
N ASP A 10 4.23 -14.21 -1.93
CA ASP A 10 4.68 -15.16 -0.92
C ASP A 10 6.01 -14.76 -0.27
N HIS A 11 6.83 -13.98 -0.98
CA HIS A 11 8.16 -13.57 -0.50
C HIS A 11 8.20 -12.12 -0.03
N ALA A 12 7.10 -11.38 -0.17
CA ALA A 12 7.01 -10.02 0.33
C ALA A 12 6.76 -10.01 1.84
N SER A 13 7.09 -8.89 2.47
CA SER A 13 6.79 -8.70 3.89
C SER A 13 5.28 -8.72 4.12
N SER A 14 4.87 -9.36 5.21
CA SER A 14 3.45 -9.41 5.58
C SER A 14 2.94 -8.02 5.95
N PRO A 15 1.71 -7.67 5.53
CA PRO A 15 1.11 -6.40 5.92
C PRO A 15 0.78 -6.40 7.42
N ASN A 16 0.67 -5.21 8.00
CA ASN A 16 0.22 -5.07 9.39
C ASN A 16 -1.30 -5.29 9.50
N GLU A 17 -1.81 -5.33 10.73
CA GLU A 17 -3.23 -5.59 10.98
C GLU A 17 -4.17 -4.58 10.33
N ALA A 18 -3.79 -3.31 10.30
CA ALA A 18 -4.59 -2.26 9.66
C ALA A 18 -4.74 -2.52 8.17
N LEU A 19 -3.66 -2.89 7.50
CA LEU A 19 -3.68 -3.21 6.07
C LEU A 19 -4.47 -4.49 5.78
N GLU A 20 -4.33 -5.50 6.62
CA GLU A 20 -5.13 -6.72 6.51
C GLU A 20 -6.62 -6.42 6.63
N TRP A 21 -6.99 -5.55 7.56
CA TRP A 21 -8.37 -5.12 7.72
C TRP A 21 -8.87 -4.39 6.47
N VAL A 22 -8.07 -3.50 5.89
CA VAL A 22 -8.42 -2.79 4.66
C VAL A 22 -8.66 -3.77 3.51
N VAL A 23 -7.79 -4.75 3.34
CA VAL A 23 -7.94 -5.78 2.30
C VAL A 23 -9.26 -6.53 2.48
N LYS A 24 -9.54 -6.99 3.68
CA LYS A 24 -10.76 -7.74 3.99
C LYS A 24 -12.01 -6.90 3.72
N GLN A 25 -12.05 -5.66 4.21
CA GLN A 25 -13.19 -4.78 4.03
C GLN A 25 -13.38 -4.39 2.55
N THR A 26 -12.29 -4.23 1.81
CA THR A 26 -12.36 -3.92 0.39
C THR A 26 -13.04 -5.05 -0.39
N HIS A 27 -12.69 -6.29 -0.11
CA HIS A 27 -13.31 -7.45 -0.75
C HIS A 27 -14.79 -7.61 -0.39
N ILE A 28 -15.15 -7.25 0.85
CA ILE A 28 -16.54 -7.38 1.33
C ILE A 28 -17.42 -6.25 0.79
N ARG A 29 -16.90 -5.01 0.77
CA ARG A 29 -17.72 -3.81 0.55
C ARG A 29 -17.65 -3.22 -0.84
N THR A 30 -16.74 -3.68 -1.70
CA THR A 30 -16.61 -3.14 -3.04
C THR A 30 -16.63 -4.25 -4.09
N ASN A 31 -16.96 -3.85 -5.34
CA ASN A 31 -16.90 -4.73 -6.50
C ASN A 31 -15.57 -4.59 -7.28
N HIS A 32 -14.67 -3.77 -6.79
CA HIS A 32 -13.45 -3.37 -7.50
C HIS A 32 -12.17 -3.72 -6.73
N ALA A 33 -12.16 -4.86 -6.05
CA ALA A 33 -11.00 -5.28 -5.25
C ALA A 33 -9.71 -5.40 -6.08
N ARG A 34 -9.81 -5.54 -7.41
CA ARG A 34 -8.65 -5.54 -8.30
C ARG A 34 -7.88 -4.22 -8.30
N MET A 35 -8.52 -3.13 -7.91
CA MET A 35 -7.89 -1.81 -7.81
C MET A 35 -7.05 -1.67 -6.55
N LEU A 36 -7.17 -2.62 -5.64
CA LEU A 36 -6.41 -2.63 -4.40
C LEU A 36 -4.94 -2.92 -4.70
N SER A 37 -4.04 -2.12 -4.13
CA SER A 37 -2.61 -2.40 -4.18
C SER A 37 -2.31 -3.66 -3.38
N GLY A 38 -1.43 -4.52 -3.88
CA GLY A 38 -1.02 -5.70 -3.14
C GLY A 38 0.04 -5.39 -2.09
N ALA A 39 0.34 -6.37 -1.23
CA ALA A 39 1.35 -6.22 -0.19
C ALA A 39 2.73 -5.88 -0.77
N ALA A 40 3.12 -6.52 -1.87
CA ALA A 40 4.41 -6.26 -2.52
C ALA A 40 4.49 -4.83 -3.04
N GLN A 41 3.44 -4.36 -3.72
CA GLN A 41 3.38 -2.99 -4.24
C GLN A 41 3.38 -1.97 -3.10
N GLY A 42 2.63 -2.25 -2.03
CA GLY A 42 2.60 -1.38 -0.86
C GLY A 42 3.97 -1.22 -0.22
N GLN A 43 4.70 -2.31 -0.05
CA GLN A 43 6.06 -2.28 0.50
C GLN A 43 7.02 -1.54 -0.44
N LEU A 44 6.88 -1.72 -1.75
CA LEU A 44 7.71 -1.02 -2.72
C LEU A 44 7.50 0.50 -2.64
N LEU A 45 6.25 0.95 -2.55
CA LEU A 45 5.93 2.36 -2.39
C LEU A 45 6.53 2.92 -1.10
N ARG A 46 6.41 2.18 -0.01
CA ARG A 46 6.98 2.54 1.27
C ARG A 46 8.50 2.70 1.17
N MET A 47 9.17 1.75 0.51
CA MET A 47 10.61 1.80 0.30
C MET A 47 11.02 3.02 -0.52
N PHE A 48 10.28 3.37 -1.57
CA PHE A 48 10.57 4.56 -2.37
C PHE A 48 10.52 5.83 -1.54
N VAL A 49 9.52 5.97 -0.67
CA VAL A 49 9.43 7.12 0.23
C VAL A 49 10.65 7.17 1.16
N GLN A 50 11.04 6.03 1.73
CA GLN A 50 12.19 5.95 2.61
C GLN A 50 13.51 6.26 1.89
N MET A 51 13.70 5.72 0.70
CA MET A 51 14.93 5.88 -0.08
C MET A 51 15.13 7.32 -0.56
N THR A 52 14.05 8.00 -0.93
CA THR A 52 14.12 9.37 -1.42
C THR A 52 14.13 10.40 -0.30
N GLY A 53 13.82 10.00 0.93
CA GLY A 53 13.68 10.93 2.03
C GLY A 53 12.53 11.91 1.87
N ALA A 54 11.52 11.52 1.10
CA ALA A 54 10.38 12.38 0.82
C ALA A 54 9.65 12.78 2.10
N ARG A 55 9.26 14.05 2.21
CA ARG A 55 8.47 14.56 3.33
C ARG A 55 7.05 14.89 2.92
N ARG A 56 6.83 15.11 1.63
CA ARG A 56 5.51 15.39 1.07
C ARG A 56 5.27 14.46 -0.10
N VAL A 57 4.13 13.80 -0.09
CA VAL A 57 3.75 12.83 -1.11
C VAL A 57 2.35 13.18 -1.62
N LEU A 58 2.16 13.06 -2.92
CA LEU A 58 0.86 13.19 -3.56
C LEU A 58 0.49 11.84 -4.17
N GLU A 59 -0.68 11.34 -3.81
CA GLU A 59 -1.25 10.15 -4.41
C GLU A 59 -2.51 10.50 -5.19
N LEU A 60 -2.59 10.05 -6.44
CA LEU A 60 -3.78 10.20 -7.27
C LEU A 60 -4.59 8.92 -7.19
N GLY A 61 -5.80 9.01 -6.65
CA GLY A 61 -6.69 7.86 -6.48
C GLY A 61 -6.46 7.10 -5.19
N THR A 62 -7.25 7.39 -4.18
CA THR A 62 -7.15 6.79 -2.85
C THR A 62 -7.71 5.38 -2.80
N PHE A 63 -8.77 5.13 -3.50
CA PHE A 63 -9.61 3.94 -3.41
C PHE A 63 -9.99 3.68 -1.93
N THR A 64 -9.52 2.55 -1.35
CA THR A 64 -9.83 2.21 0.05
C THR A 64 -8.70 2.57 1.02
N GLY A 65 -7.63 3.21 0.53
CA GLY A 65 -6.56 3.75 1.35
C GLY A 65 -5.38 2.82 1.62
N TYR A 66 -5.30 1.67 0.95
CA TYR A 66 -4.21 0.72 1.19
C TYR A 66 -2.84 1.34 0.90
N SER A 67 -2.65 1.86 -0.33
CA SER A 67 -1.38 2.50 -0.70
C SER A 67 -1.13 3.77 0.10
N ALA A 68 -2.19 4.52 0.43
CA ALA A 68 -2.08 5.72 1.27
C ALA A 68 -1.49 5.38 2.65
N ILE A 69 -1.95 4.30 3.27
CA ILE A 69 -1.41 3.85 4.55
C ILE A 69 0.06 3.46 4.40
N CYS A 70 0.41 2.73 3.33
CA CYS A 70 1.80 2.33 3.07
C CYS A 70 2.71 3.54 2.89
N LEU A 71 2.29 4.52 2.08
CA LEU A 71 3.06 5.74 1.85
C LEU A 71 3.21 6.55 3.14
N ALA A 72 2.11 6.74 3.87
CA ALA A 72 2.11 7.52 5.12
C ALA A 72 2.98 6.86 6.19
N SER A 73 3.00 5.53 6.26
CA SER A 73 3.79 4.81 7.25
C SER A 73 5.30 5.02 7.09
N ALA A 74 5.75 5.40 5.89
CA ALA A 74 7.15 5.69 5.61
C ALA A 74 7.53 7.14 5.89
N LEU A 75 6.56 8.03 6.05
CA LEU A 75 6.79 9.44 6.35
C LEU A 75 7.06 9.61 7.85
N GLY A 76 7.96 10.53 8.18
CA GLY A 76 8.20 10.90 9.58
C GLY A 76 7.08 11.78 10.13
N GLU A 77 7.22 12.20 11.40
CA GLU A 77 6.21 13.03 12.09
C GLU A 77 5.90 14.33 11.36
N ASN A 78 6.88 14.88 10.64
CA ASN A 78 6.73 16.11 9.88
C ASN A 78 6.37 15.86 8.41
N GLY A 79 6.06 14.62 8.05
CA GLY A 79 5.66 14.27 6.71
C GLY A 79 4.20 14.58 6.44
N HIS A 80 3.85 14.70 5.17
CA HIS A 80 2.49 14.99 4.74
C HIS A 80 2.14 14.19 3.49
N LEU A 81 0.99 13.56 3.49
CA LEU A 81 0.44 12.83 2.35
C LEU A 81 -0.89 13.48 1.96
N ASP A 82 -0.99 13.85 0.68
CA ASP A 82 -2.25 14.24 0.05
C ASP A 82 -2.71 13.11 -0.86
N THR A 83 -3.95 12.67 -0.69
CA THR A 83 -4.50 11.58 -1.47
C THR A 83 -5.94 11.85 -1.89
#